data_bd2ae93411d604a6f0013fbd50457cb1
#
_entry.id   bd2ae93411d604a6f0013fbd50457cb1
#
_cell.length_a   1.000
_cell.length_b   1.000
_cell.length_c   1.000
_cell.angle_alpha   90.00
_cell.angle_beta   90.00
_cell.angle_gamma   90.00
#
_symmetry.space_group_name_H-M   'P 1'
#
loop_
_entity.id
_entity.type
_entity.pdbx_description
1 polymer ?
#
loop_
_entity_poly.entity_id
_entity_poly.type
_entity_poly.pdbx_seq_one_letter_code
_entity_poly.pdbx_strand_id
1 'polypeptide(L)'
;GKPKYEESFAYLDYVNPNASKGGVVRFGSYGSFDNLNRVAFKGSKAAGLGYVNDTLMRRVWDEAFSLYGLIAEFVEMPEDRSSVTFYLNPKATFHDGSPITRDDVLFSLETFQTKGTPNQKKTYGKVISTELIGNHGIKMVFVNNEDKELPLIVAGFLPIIPKKYYENIDVTKTFLDIPLGSGPYTIESLDPGRQIKYKRVENYWAKDLPV
;
A
#
# COMPACT_ATOMS: atom_id res chain seq x y z
N GLY A 1 -16.50 -15.30 6.15
CA GLY A 1 -15.70 -16.40 6.71
C GLY A 1 -14.90 -15.90 7.89
N LYS A 2 -14.34 -16.83 8.67
CA LYS A 2 -13.38 -16.47 9.71
C LYS A 2 -11.99 -16.41 9.08
N PRO A 3 -11.10 -15.47 9.49
CA PRO A 3 -9.69 -15.48 9.09
C PRO A 3 -9.03 -16.80 9.48
N LYS A 4 -8.05 -17.25 8.68
CA LYS A 4 -7.27 -18.47 8.97
C LYS A 4 -6.36 -18.29 10.18
N TYR A 5 -5.76 -17.11 10.29
CA TYR A 5 -4.84 -16.77 11.37
C TYR A 5 -5.57 -16.03 12.50
N GLU A 6 -5.30 -16.42 13.74
CA GLU A 6 -5.81 -15.76 14.94
C GLU A 6 -5.03 -14.46 15.22
N GLU A 7 -5.55 -13.58 16.09
CA GLU A 7 -4.93 -12.28 16.39
C GLU A 7 -3.47 -12.33 16.82
N SER A 8 -3.03 -13.43 17.42
CA SER A 8 -1.68 -13.59 17.98
C SER A 8 -0.76 -14.50 17.18
N PHE A 9 -1.04 -14.71 15.89
CA PHE A 9 -0.16 -15.55 15.08
C PHE A 9 1.24 -14.95 14.94
N ALA A 10 2.28 -15.80 15.03
CA ALA A 10 3.67 -15.36 15.03
C ALA A 10 4.25 -15.25 13.61
N TYR A 11 3.77 -16.03 12.67
CA TYR A 11 4.18 -16.04 11.26
C TYR A 11 3.14 -16.77 10.40
N LEU A 12 3.15 -16.47 9.12
CA LEU A 12 2.30 -17.13 8.12
C LEU A 12 2.82 -18.55 7.84
N ASP A 13 1.95 -19.52 7.61
CA ASP A 13 2.29 -20.96 7.46
C ASP A 13 3.31 -21.20 6.33
N TYR A 14 3.32 -20.37 5.30
CA TYR A 14 4.26 -20.49 4.17
C TYR A 14 5.60 -19.78 4.40
N VAL A 15 5.81 -19.14 5.55
CA VAL A 15 7.05 -18.46 5.92
C VAL A 15 7.91 -19.36 6.79
N ASN A 16 9.18 -19.49 6.44
CA ASN A 16 10.16 -20.10 7.34
C ASN A 16 10.80 -19.04 8.24
N PRO A 17 10.45 -18.96 9.53
CA PRO A 17 10.98 -17.95 10.45
C PRO A 17 12.50 -18.06 10.66
N ASN A 18 13.07 -19.26 10.41
CA ASN A 18 14.50 -19.54 10.57
C ASN A 18 15.29 -19.36 9.26
N ALA A 19 14.66 -18.86 8.20
CA ALA A 19 15.35 -18.63 6.96
C ALA A 19 16.43 -17.55 7.12
N SER A 20 17.62 -17.80 6.59
CA SER A 20 18.71 -16.83 6.54
C SER A 20 18.27 -15.59 5.77
N LYS A 21 18.43 -14.41 6.38
CA LYS A 21 18.08 -13.15 5.76
C LYS A 21 19.30 -12.59 5.02
N GLY A 22 19.14 -12.25 3.73
CA GLY A 22 20.20 -11.67 2.91
C GLY A 22 20.28 -12.33 1.54
N GLY A 23 21.42 -12.10 0.86
CA GLY A 23 21.63 -12.58 -0.49
C GLY A 23 21.04 -11.68 -1.56
N VAL A 24 21.13 -12.11 -2.81
CA VAL A 24 20.62 -11.40 -4.00
C VAL A 24 19.74 -12.32 -4.81
N VAL A 25 18.53 -11.88 -5.10
CA VAL A 25 17.62 -12.56 -6.02
C VAL A 25 17.53 -11.74 -7.30
N ARG A 26 17.67 -12.37 -8.45
CA ARG A 26 17.56 -11.74 -9.76
C ARG A 26 16.34 -12.29 -10.50
N PHE A 27 15.47 -11.37 -10.92
CA PHE A 27 14.29 -11.71 -11.71
C PHE A 27 14.44 -11.13 -13.12
N GLY A 28 14.07 -11.90 -14.14
CA GLY A 28 13.84 -11.39 -15.47
C GLY A 28 12.46 -10.75 -15.56
N SER A 29 12.37 -9.59 -16.20
CA SER A 29 11.10 -8.96 -16.55
C SER A 29 11.10 -8.66 -18.06
N TYR A 30 9.99 -8.95 -18.71
CA TYR A 30 9.83 -8.63 -20.11
C TYR A 30 9.48 -7.15 -20.30
N GLY A 31 10.08 -6.52 -21.30
CA GLY A 31 9.86 -5.11 -21.63
C GLY A 31 10.92 -4.18 -21.04
N SER A 32 10.55 -2.92 -20.88
CA SER A 32 11.40 -1.83 -20.43
C SER A 32 10.63 -0.96 -19.43
N PHE A 33 11.28 -0.01 -18.77
CA PHE A 33 10.63 0.98 -17.92
C PHE A 33 11.25 2.37 -18.08
N ASP A 34 10.40 3.38 -17.94
CA ASP A 34 10.74 4.80 -17.95
C ASP A 34 10.06 5.59 -16.83
N ASN A 35 9.47 4.86 -15.85
CA ASN A 35 8.62 5.48 -14.85
C ASN A 35 8.67 4.76 -13.50
N LEU A 36 8.92 5.53 -12.44
CA LEU A 36 8.80 5.08 -11.05
C LEU A 36 7.52 5.59 -10.37
N ASN A 37 6.73 6.41 -11.06
CA ASN A 37 5.50 6.98 -10.53
C ASN A 37 4.36 5.95 -10.58
N ARG A 38 3.85 5.57 -9.42
CA ARG A 38 2.73 4.61 -9.31
C ARG A 38 1.38 5.20 -9.74
N VAL A 39 1.24 6.53 -9.71
CA VAL A 39 -0.01 7.25 -10.03
C VAL A 39 -0.16 7.43 -11.54
N ALA A 40 0.89 7.91 -12.22
CA ALA A 40 0.81 8.27 -13.63
C ALA A 40 0.26 7.13 -14.50
N PHE A 41 -0.65 7.47 -15.40
CA PHE A 41 -1.18 6.55 -16.41
C PHE A 41 -0.18 6.30 -17.54
N LYS A 42 0.58 7.34 -17.91
CA LYS A 42 1.58 7.29 -18.99
C LYS A 42 2.87 6.60 -18.52
N GLY A 43 3.63 6.13 -19.51
CA GLY A 43 4.91 5.47 -19.29
C GLY A 43 4.81 4.01 -18.88
N SER A 44 5.94 3.32 -18.95
CA SER A 44 6.10 1.93 -18.54
C SER A 44 6.67 1.88 -17.12
N LYS A 45 5.87 1.42 -16.18
CA LYS A 45 6.28 1.36 -14.77
C LYS A 45 7.33 0.28 -14.55
N ALA A 46 8.31 0.57 -13.69
CA ALA A 46 9.28 -0.42 -13.27
C ALA A 46 8.59 -1.58 -12.51
N ALA A 47 9.06 -2.80 -12.75
CA ALA A 47 8.60 -3.96 -12.01
C ALA A 47 9.05 -3.87 -10.53
N GLY A 48 8.21 -4.34 -9.59
CA GLY A 48 8.56 -4.38 -8.17
C GLY A 48 8.22 -3.12 -7.36
N LEU A 49 7.68 -2.06 -7.95
CA LEU A 49 7.28 -0.85 -7.22
C LEU A 49 6.27 -1.11 -6.09
N GLY A 50 5.57 -2.26 -6.12
CA GLY A 50 4.68 -2.67 -5.05
C GLY A 50 5.36 -2.91 -3.71
N TYR A 51 6.68 -3.17 -3.70
CA TYR A 51 7.45 -3.39 -2.48
C TYR A 51 7.90 -2.09 -1.79
N VAL A 52 7.75 -0.94 -2.45
CA VAL A 52 8.21 0.36 -1.95
C VAL A 52 7.19 1.04 -1.05
N ASN A 53 5.90 0.82 -1.29
CA ASN A 53 4.83 1.44 -0.50
C ASN A 53 3.93 0.38 0.11
N ASP A 54 3.65 0.52 1.40
CA ASP A 54 2.65 -0.27 2.08
C ASP A 54 1.22 0.19 1.75
N THR A 55 0.27 -0.67 2.09
CA THR A 55 -1.16 -0.44 2.01
C THR A 55 -1.76 -0.42 3.42
N LEU A 56 -3.03 -0.08 3.56
CA LEU A 56 -3.68 -0.08 4.87
C LEU A 56 -3.65 -1.46 5.53
N MET A 57 -3.92 -2.50 4.75
CA MET A 57 -3.85 -3.89 5.20
C MET A 57 -3.09 -4.73 4.18
N ARG A 58 -2.56 -5.86 4.62
CA ARG A 58 -1.76 -6.76 3.78
C ARG A 58 -2.54 -8.00 3.37
N ARG A 59 -2.46 -8.32 2.09
CA ARG A 59 -2.93 -9.59 1.55
C ARG A 59 -1.91 -10.70 1.82
N VAL A 60 -2.40 -11.87 2.19
CA VAL A 60 -1.60 -13.10 2.33
C VAL A 60 -1.88 -14.05 1.19
N TRP A 61 -0.92 -14.94 0.89
CA TRP A 61 -0.97 -15.77 -0.32
C TRP A 61 -1.86 -17.01 -0.18
N ASP A 62 -2.12 -17.44 1.04
CA ASP A 62 -2.86 -18.66 1.36
C ASP A 62 -4.33 -18.40 1.77
N GLU A 63 -4.77 -17.14 1.70
CA GLU A 63 -6.17 -16.73 1.86
C GLU A 63 -6.58 -15.73 0.78
N ALA A 64 -7.53 -16.13 -0.06
CA ALA A 64 -7.93 -15.33 -1.21
C ALA A 64 -8.64 -14.01 -0.85
N PHE A 65 -9.42 -13.99 0.24
CA PHE A 65 -10.34 -12.91 0.59
C PHE A 65 -10.15 -12.38 2.02
N SER A 66 -8.98 -12.63 2.61
CA SER A 66 -8.62 -12.10 3.92
C SER A 66 -7.45 -11.13 3.81
N LEU A 67 -7.49 -10.11 4.65
CA LEU A 67 -6.42 -9.12 4.81
C LEU A 67 -6.07 -9.05 6.29
N TYR A 68 -4.81 -8.78 6.56
CA TYR A 68 -4.27 -8.62 7.91
C TYR A 68 -3.76 -7.20 8.12
N GLY A 69 -3.79 -6.73 9.37
CA GLY A 69 -3.40 -5.37 9.70
C GLY A 69 -1.98 -5.04 9.28
N LEU A 70 -1.77 -3.82 8.78
CA LEU A 70 -0.46 -3.26 8.43
C LEU A 70 -0.45 -1.78 8.85
N ILE A 71 -0.58 -0.81 7.93
CA ILE A 71 -0.72 0.62 8.29
C ILE A 71 -1.98 0.83 9.15
N ALA A 72 -3.08 0.12 8.87
CA ALA A 72 -4.21 0.02 9.78
C ALA A 72 -4.02 -1.20 10.69
N GLU A 73 -3.97 -0.99 12.00
CA GLU A 73 -3.89 -2.07 12.99
C GLU A 73 -5.26 -2.65 13.33
N PHE A 74 -6.31 -1.86 13.15
CA PHE A 74 -7.68 -2.24 13.47
C PHE A 74 -8.65 -1.70 12.41
N VAL A 75 -9.73 -2.44 12.16
CA VAL A 75 -10.82 -2.03 11.25
C VAL A 75 -12.18 -2.33 11.83
N GLU A 76 -13.13 -1.44 11.58
CA GLU A 76 -14.55 -1.63 11.85
C GLU A 76 -15.33 -1.56 10.53
N MET A 77 -16.22 -2.51 10.34
CA MET A 77 -17.04 -2.56 9.14
C MET A 77 -18.44 -3.06 9.50
N PRO A 78 -19.50 -2.33 9.12
CA PRO A 78 -20.87 -2.80 9.31
C PRO A 78 -21.15 -4.04 8.43
N GLU A 79 -22.14 -4.83 8.82
CA GLU A 79 -22.52 -6.06 8.10
C GLU A 79 -22.89 -5.81 6.65
N ASP A 80 -23.52 -4.68 6.36
CA ASP A 80 -23.93 -4.29 5.01
C ASP A 80 -22.76 -3.84 4.13
N ARG A 81 -21.56 -3.62 4.72
CA ARG A 81 -20.34 -3.14 4.05
C ARG A 81 -20.51 -1.79 3.34
N SER A 82 -21.41 -0.94 3.83
CA SER A 82 -21.62 0.40 3.30
C SER A 82 -20.46 1.35 3.57
N SER A 83 -19.63 1.01 4.55
CA SER A 83 -18.45 1.79 4.94
C SER A 83 -17.39 0.89 5.57
N VAL A 84 -16.19 1.44 5.76
CA VAL A 84 -15.12 0.83 6.57
C VAL A 84 -14.41 1.93 7.33
N THR A 85 -14.09 1.68 8.59
CA THR A 85 -13.26 2.56 9.41
C THR A 85 -11.91 1.88 9.65
N PHE A 86 -10.84 2.56 9.27
CA PHE A 86 -9.46 2.12 9.52
C PHE A 86 -8.87 2.91 10.67
N TYR A 87 -8.25 2.25 11.62
CA TYR A 87 -7.50 2.85 12.72
C TYR A 87 -6.01 2.64 12.49
N LEU A 88 -5.29 3.75 12.30
CA LEU A 88 -3.88 3.69 11.91
C LEU A 88 -2.97 3.25 13.07
N ASN A 89 -2.01 2.40 12.76
CA ASN A 89 -0.95 2.00 13.67
C ASN A 89 -0.01 3.19 13.94
N PRO A 90 0.12 3.64 15.19
CA PRO A 90 0.96 4.79 15.51
C PRO A 90 2.47 4.55 15.27
N LYS A 91 2.89 3.31 15.05
CA LYS A 91 4.26 2.94 14.72
C LYS A 91 4.56 3.00 13.22
N ALA A 92 3.53 3.15 12.37
CA ALA A 92 3.72 3.18 10.94
C ALA A 92 4.48 4.43 10.48
N THR A 93 5.60 4.22 9.78
CA THR A 93 6.46 5.32 9.29
C THR A 93 6.86 5.12 7.83
N PHE A 94 7.19 6.22 7.18
CA PHE A 94 7.91 6.22 5.92
C PHE A 94 9.40 5.89 6.13
N HIS A 95 10.16 5.69 5.03
CA HIS A 95 11.58 5.32 5.08
C HIS A 95 12.47 6.39 5.72
N ASP A 96 12.04 7.65 5.74
CA ASP A 96 12.73 8.76 6.40
C ASP A 96 12.41 8.88 7.90
N GLY A 97 11.59 7.97 8.43
CA GLY A 97 11.16 7.94 9.82
C GLY A 97 9.96 8.86 10.12
N SER A 98 9.46 9.63 9.16
CA SER A 98 8.26 10.43 9.37
C SER A 98 7.02 9.52 9.55
N PRO A 99 6.08 9.87 10.46
CA PRO A 99 4.91 9.06 10.72
C PRO A 99 3.95 9.06 9.53
N ILE A 100 3.30 7.93 9.28
CA ILE A 100 2.17 7.84 8.34
C ILE A 100 0.93 8.38 9.05
N THR A 101 0.31 9.38 8.46
CA THR A 101 -0.80 10.11 9.03
C THR A 101 -2.11 9.86 8.27
N ARG A 102 -3.22 10.28 8.88
CA ARG A 102 -4.53 10.29 8.20
C ARG A 102 -4.52 11.17 6.95
N ASP A 103 -3.75 12.26 6.97
CA ASP A 103 -3.60 13.16 5.83
C ASP A 103 -2.94 12.47 4.64
N ASP A 104 -1.96 11.57 4.88
CA ASP A 104 -1.34 10.78 3.82
C ASP A 104 -2.33 9.78 3.21
N VAL A 105 -3.17 9.17 4.03
CA VAL A 105 -4.20 8.25 3.55
C VAL A 105 -5.25 8.98 2.71
N LEU A 106 -5.75 10.12 3.19
CA LEU A 106 -6.71 10.94 2.45
C LEU A 106 -6.13 11.48 1.15
N PHE A 107 -4.89 11.99 1.20
CA PHE A 107 -4.16 12.45 0.02
C PHE A 107 -3.95 11.32 -0.99
N SER A 108 -3.61 10.13 -0.55
CA SER A 108 -3.45 8.95 -1.42
C SER A 108 -4.78 8.63 -2.11
N LEU A 109 -5.86 8.52 -1.35
CA LEU A 109 -7.18 8.24 -1.89
C LEU A 109 -7.58 9.26 -2.95
N GLU A 110 -7.53 10.56 -2.62
CA GLU A 110 -7.87 11.65 -3.53
C GLU A 110 -7.00 11.62 -4.81
N THR A 111 -5.70 11.38 -4.64
CA THR A 111 -4.75 11.32 -5.76
C THR A 111 -5.11 10.19 -6.72
N PHE A 112 -5.39 8.99 -6.22
CA PHE A 112 -5.77 7.87 -7.08
C PHE A 112 -7.19 7.99 -7.64
N GLN A 113 -8.10 8.64 -6.94
CA GLN A 113 -9.44 8.96 -7.44
C GLN A 113 -9.41 9.94 -8.61
N THR A 114 -8.56 10.97 -8.53
CA THR A 114 -8.58 12.10 -9.47
C THR A 114 -7.52 12.02 -10.56
N LYS A 115 -6.33 11.51 -10.23
CA LYS A 115 -5.13 11.51 -11.10
C LYS A 115 -4.64 10.12 -11.48
N GLY A 116 -5.17 9.06 -10.87
CA GLY A 116 -4.82 7.68 -11.18
C GLY A 116 -5.22 7.21 -12.58
N THR A 117 -4.93 5.96 -12.89
CA THR A 117 -5.38 5.31 -14.13
C THR A 117 -6.91 5.26 -14.21
N PRO A 118 -7.52 5.10 -15.39
CA PRO A 118 -8.97 5.00 -15.53
C PRO A 118 -9.61 3.96 -14.61
N ASN A 119 -8.96 2.79 -14.43
CA ASN A 119 -9.44 1.76 -13.54
C ASN A 119 -9.36 2.18 -12.06
N GLN A 120 -8.26 2.83 -11.65
CA GLN A 120 -8.12 3.35 -10.29
C GLN A 120 -9.16 4.42 -9.99
N LYS A 121 -9.38 5.37 -10.91
CA LYS A 121 -10.42 6.40 -10.79
C LYS A 121 -11.81 5.78 -10.62
N LYS A 122 -12.14 4.80 -11.45
CA LYS A 122 -13.42 4.07 -11.37
C LYS A 122 -13.58 3.34 -10.05
N THR A 123 -12.53 2.66 -9.59
CA THR A 123 -12.59 1.84 -8.37
C THR A 123 -12.62 2.72 -7.11
N TYR A 124 -11.64 3.61 -6.96
CA TYR A 124 -11.57 4.46 -5.77
C TYR A 124 -12.63 5.56 -5.77
N GLY A 125 -13.15 5.98 -6.92
CA GLY A 125 -14.28 6.91 -7.04
C GLY A 125 -15.58 6.39 -6.42
N LYS A 126 -15.67 5.09 -6.10
CA LYS A 126 -16.78 4.52 -5.33
C LYS A 126 -16.72 4.88 -3.83
N VAL A 127 -15.60 5.39 -3.32
CA VAL A 127 -15.52 6.02 -1.99
C VAL A 127 -16.03 7.45 -2.14
N ILE A 128 -17.23 7.71 -1.64
CA ILE A 128 -17.95 8.98 -1.86
C ILE A 128 -17.73 10.02 -0.77
N SER A 129 -17.34 9.58 0.41
CA SER A 129 -16.99 10.48 1.51
C SER A 129 -16.02 9.82 2.48
N THR A 130 -15.31 10.66 3.21
CA THR A 130 -14.42 10.27 4.29
C THR A 130 -14.71 11.08 5.53
N GLU A 131 -14.55 10.47 6.71
CA GLU A 131 -14.77 11.10 7.99
C GLU A 131 -13.61 10.74 8.94
N LEU A 132 -13.11 11.71 9.69
CA LEU A 132 -12.08 11.47 10.70
C LEU A 132 -12.74 11.02 12.00
N ILE A 133 -12.31 9.87 12.52
CA ILE A 133 -12.83 9.27 13.75
C ILE A 133 -11.75 9.31 14.84
N GLY A 134 -12.05 9.98 15.95
CA GLY A 134 -11.07 10.14 17.02
C GLY A 134 -9.72 10.66 16.53
N ASN A 135 -8.62 10.15 17.11
CA ASN A 135 -7.26 10.62 16.79
C ASN A 135 -6.60 9.86 15.62
N HIS A 136 -7.00 8.61 15.36
CA HIS A 136 -6.33 7.72 14.42
C HIS A 136 -7.26 7.06 13.40
N GLY A 137 -8.56 7.27 13.51
CA GLY A 137 -9.56 6.64 12.66
C GLY A 137 -9.84 7.43 11.39
N ILE A 138 -10.11 6.70 10.30
CA ILE A 138 -10.59 7.21 9.02
C ILE A 138 -11.72 6.31 8.55
N LYS A 139 -12.94 6.84 8.50
CA LYS A 139 -14.09 6.16 7.93
C LYS A 139 -14.21 6.51 6.45
N MET A 140 -14.37 5.51 5.61
CA MET A 140 -14.62 5.62 4.18
C MET A 140 -16.01 5.08 3.87
N VAL A 141 -16.85 5.91 3.25
CA VAL A 141 -18.24 5.55 2.90
C VAL A 141 -18.30 5.24 1.41
N PHE A 142 -18.97 4.18 1.05
CA PHE A 142 -19.09 3.71 -0.33
C PHE A 142 -20.39 4.17 -0.99
N VAL A 143 -20.38 4.31 -2.32
CA VAL A 143 -21.53 4.74 -3.12
C VAL A 143 -22.78 3.87 -2.90
N ASN A 144 -22.55 2.58 -2.71
CA ASN A 144 -23.54 1.57 -2.36
C ASN A 144 -22.85 0.36 -1.75
N ASN A 145 -23.60 -0.62 -1.32
CA ASN A 145 -23.09 -1.87 -0.74
C ASN A 145 -23.12 -3.06 -1.70
N GLU A 146 -23.25 -2.83 -3.00
CA GLU A 146 -23.31 -3.89 -4.02
C GLU A 146 -21.94 -4.55 -4.23
N ASP A 147 -20.88 -3.74 -4.24
CA ASP A 147 -19.51 -4.22 -4.41
C ASP A 147 -18.93 -4.67 -3.07
N LYS A 148 -19.19 -5.93 -2.72
CA LYS A 148 -18.75 -6.52 -1.45
C LYS A 148 -17.22 -6.66 -1.31
N GLU A 149 -16.47 -6.50 -2.41
CA GLU A 149 -15.00 -6.57 -2.41
C GLU A 149 -14.37 -5.19 -2.26
N LEU A 150 -15.11 -4.11 -2.46
CA LEU A 150 -14.57 -2.75 -2.42
C LEU A 150 -13.81 -2.42 -1.13
N PRO A 151 -14.28 -2.79 0.08
CA PRO A 151 -13.50 -2.60 1.31
C PRO A 151 -12.15 -3.29 1.28
N LEU A 152 -12.07 -4.52 0.74
CA LEU A 152 -10.82 -5.27 0.59
C LEU A 152 -9.90 -4.62 -0.45
N ILE A 153 -10.46 -4.11 -1.54
CA ILE A 153 -9.69 -3.44 -2.59
C ILE A 153 -9.06 -2.15 -2.05
N VAL A 154 -9.82 -1.34 -1.34
CA VAL A 154 -9.31 -0.11 -0.72
C VAL A 154 -8.24 -0.44 0.32
N ALA A 155 -8.50 -1.41 1.18
CA ALA A 155 -7.57 -1.80 2.24
C ALA A 155 -6.24 -2.37 1.72
N GLY A 156 -6.29 -3.26 0.72
CA GLY A 156 -5.14 -4.05 0.29
C GLY A 156 -4.44 -3.58 -0.98
N PHE A 157 -5.01 -2.62 -1.73
CA PHE A 157 -4.43 -2.19 -3.02
C PHE A 157 -4.23 -0.69 -3.16
N LEU A 158 -4.78 0.14 -2.25
CA LEU A 158 -4.47 1.57 -2.21
C LEU A 158 -3.07 1.76 -1.61
N PRO A 159 -2.05 2.11 -2.41
CA PRO A 159 -0.73 2.40 -1.85
C PRO A 159 -0.78 3.73 -1.11
N ILE A 160 -0.26 3.76 0.11
CA ILE A 160 -0.19 5.00 0.89
C ILE A 160 1.10 5.73 0.51
N ILE A 161 0.93 6.95 0.00
CA ILE A 161 2.02 7.81 -0.48
C ILE A 161 2.13 9.05 0.43
N PRO A 162 3.37 9.52 0.71
CA PRO A 162 3.59 10.65 1.60
C PRO A 162 3.11 11.96 0.96
N LYS A 163 2.11 12.61 1.57
CA LYS A 163 1.55 13.89 1.10
C LYS A 163 2.64 14.95 0.92
N LYS A 164 3.47 15.13 1.95
CA LYS A 164 4.54 16.14 1.95
C LYS A 164 5.53 16.00 0.79
N TYR A 165 5.79 14.75 0.35
CA TYR A 165 6.67 14.49 -0.78
C TYR A 165 5.98 14.77 -2.11
N TYR A 166 4.71 14.35 -2.24
CA TYR A 166 4.00 14.36 -3.53
C TYR A 166 3.16 15.62 -3.79
N GLU A 167 2.85 16.44 -2.79
CA GLU A 167 1.97 17.62 -2.97
C GLU A 167 2.51 18.65 -3.96
N ASN A 168 3.85 18.72 -4.13
CA ASN A 168 4.53 19.64 -5.05
C ASN A 168 4.99 18.95 -6.35
N ILE A 169 4.63 17.67 -6.57
CA ILE A 169 5.01 16.90 -7.76
C ILE A 169 3.78 16.73 -8.65
N ASP A 170 3.95 16.99 -9.95
CA ASP A 170 2.91 16.64 -10.93
C ASP A 170 2.85 15.12 -11.11
N VAL A 171 2.04 14.48 -10.28
CA VAL A 171 1.87 13.01 -10.27
C VAL A 171 1.21 12.45 -11.53
N THR A 172 0.82 13.29 -12.50
CA THR A 172 0.33 12.82 -13.81
C THR A 172 1.45 12.54 -14.80
N LYS A 173 2.67 12.99 -14.49
CA LYS A 173 3.87 12.81 -15.32
C LYS A 173 4.70 11.62 -14.86
N THR A 174 5.48 11.05 -15.79
CA THR A 174 6.51 10.08 -15.49
C THR A 174 7.70 10.75 -14.81
N PHE A 175 8.34 10.04 -13.90
CA PHE A 175 9.63 10.44 -13.30
C PHE A 175 10.47 9.21 -12.96
N LEU A 176 11.78 9.44 -12.83
CA LEU A 176 12.76 8.43 -12.43
C LEU A 176 13.44 8.76 -11.10
N ASP A 177 13.02 9.81 -10.42
CA ASP A 177 13.45 10.10 -9.06
C ASP A 177 12.95 9.00 -8.12
N ILE A 178 13.82 8.55 -7.21
CA ILE A 178 13.49 7.49 -6.27
C ILE A 178 12.43 8.01 -5.28
N PRO A 179 11.23 7.42 -5.29
CA PRO A 179 10.15 7.90 -4.42
C PRO A 179 10.39 7.52 -2.97
N LEU A 180 9.97 8.41 -2.05
CA LEU A 180 9.85 8.08 -0.64
C LEU A 180 8.74 7.05 -0.45
N GLY A 181 9.05 5.95 0.20
CA GLY A 181 8.12 4.86 0.46
C GLY A 181 8.00 4.52 1.95
N SER A 182 7.23 3.48 2.23
CA SER A 182 6.99 2.93 3.58
C SER A 182 7.21 1.43 3.65
N GLY A 183 7.37 0.78 2.49
CA GLY A 183 7.39 -0.67 2.36
C GLY A 183 8.71 -1.34 2.75
N PRO A 184 8.77 -2.67 2.69
CA PRO A 184 9.94 -3.44 3.13
C PRO A 184 11.18 -3.27 2.25
N TYR A 185 11.05 -2.65 1.08
CA TYR A 185 12.16 -2.38 0.16
C TYR A 185 12.15 -0.93 -0.31
N THR A 186 13.34 -0.38 -0.52
CA THR A 186 13.57 0.88 -1.23
C THR A 186 14.36 0.63 -2.51
N ILE A 187 14.32 1.56 -3.45
CA ILE A 187 15.14 1.49 -4.66
C ILE A 187 16.56 1.93 -4.29
N GLU A 188 17.54 1.04 -4.53
CA GLU A 188 18.96 1.33 -4.30
C GLU A 188 19.60 2.02 -5.51
N SER A 189 19.27 1.52 -6.71
CA SER A 189 19.78 2.09 -7.96
C SER A 189 18.91 1.66 -9.15
N LEU A 190 19.01 2.40 -10.24
CA LEU A 190 18.35 2.07 -11.48
C LEU A 190 19.24 2.41 -12.68
N ASP A 191 19.11 1.61 -13.72
CA ASP A 191 19.56 1.86 -15.09
C ASP A 191 18.27 1.87 -15.94
N PRO A 192 17.75 3.05 -16.32
CA PRO A 192 16.44 3.18 -16.93
C PRO A 192 16.27 2.26 -18.14
N GLY A 193 15.17 1.53 -18.16
CA GLY A 193 14.84 0.60 -19.22
C GLY A 193 15.54 -0.75 -19.16
N ARG A 194 16.55 -0.93 -18.31
CA ARG A 194 17.38 -2.15 -18.25
C ARG A 194 17.35 -2.85 -16.90
N GLN A 195 17.56 -2.11 -15.81
CA GLN A 195 17.70 -2.69 -14.47
C GLN A 195 17.16 -1.76 -13.41
N ILE A 196 16.48 -2.34 -12.43
CA ILE A 196 16.17 -1.69 -11.16
C ILE A 196 16.61 -2.61 -10.02
N LYS A 197 17.25 -2.04 -9.01
CA LYS A 197 17.76 -2.75 -7.87
C LYS A 197 17.07 -2.25 -6.61
N TYR A 198 16.49 -3.16 -5.88
CA TYR A 198 15.84 -2.90 -4.61
C TYR A 198 16.75 -3.36 -3.47
N LYS A 199 16.78 -2.57 -2.40
CA LYS A 199 17.45 -2.91 -1.15
C LYS A 199 16.41 -3.07 -0.05
N ARG A 200 16.56 -4.08 0.77
CA ARG A 200 15.74 -4.26 1.96
C ARG A 200 15.96 -3.10 2.93
N VAL A 201 14.90 -2.58 3.50
CA VAL A 201 14.93 -1.55 4.54
C VAL A 201 15.24 -2.23 5.88
N GLU A 202 16.42 -1.93 6.46
CA GLU A 202 16.89 -2.57 7.69
C GLU A 202 15.97 -2.24 8.89
N ASN A 203 15.58 -0.97 8.99
CA ASN A 203 14.70 -0.46 10.03
C ASN A 203 13.24 -0.35 9.54
N TYR A 204 12.79 -1.33 8.75
CA TYR A 204 11.40 -1.37 8.31
C TYR A 204 10.47 -1.38 9.54
N TRP A 205 9.55 -0.45 9.58
CA TRP A 205 8.68 -0.22 10.74
C TRP A 205 7.84 -1.45 11.12
N ALA A 206 7.43 -2.24 10.14
CA ALA A 206 6.60 -3.43 10.31
C ALA A 206 7.40 -4.74 10.33
N LYS A 207 8.72 -4.71 10.54
CA LYS A 207 9.59 -5.89 10.51
C LYS A 207 9.22 -6.99 11.52
N ASP A 208 8.55 -6.61 12.59
CA ASP A 208 8.13 -7.50 13.67
C ASP A 208 6.64 -7.91 13.56
N LEU A 209 5.93 -7.41 12.54
CA LEU A 209 4.60 -7.88 12.22
C LEU A 209 4.68 -9.22 11.49
N PRO A 210 3.74 -10.14 11.75
CA PRO A 210 3.78 -11.50 11.18
C PRO A 210 3.33 -11.58 9.71
N VAL A 211 3.18 -10.44 9.02
CA VAL A 211 2.62 -10.31 7.66
C VAL A 211 3.61 -9.85 6.62
#